data_2aaecd6ceb78259b21e85c985456de43
#
_entry.id   2aaecd6ceb78259b21e85c985456de43
#
_cell.length_a   1.000
_cell.length_b   1.000
_cell.length_c   1.000
_cell.angle_alpha   90.00
_cell.angle_beta   90.00
_cell.angle_gamma   90.00
#
_symmetry.space_group_name_H-M   'P 1'
#
loop_
_entity.id
_entity.type
_entity.pdbx_description
1 polymer ?
#
loop_
_entity_poly.entity_id
_entity_poly.type
_entity_poly.pdbx_seq_one_letter_code
_entity_poly.pdbx_strand_id
1 'polypeptide(L)'
;MAQLRKLMGLRPGARDWQAPSRDRTLDGEEIAPGLRRIEIRQPAQPPADVLDLSELRHEPTEASRILAFDTETTGLAGGTGTRAFMIGAADWHDGSLRIRQLLMTTLGAERAMLAEFARWLSDDTVLLSYNGKSYDRPLLSTRYTLARLPDPVIGRAHIDLLHPARRRWRGVWENCRLATIERQVLGVVREDDLPGSEAPAAWLSYLRGGSAEKLRRVGHHNAQDLRSLTGLLEHFVNLAEGSLPV
;
A
#
# COMPACT_ATOMS: atom_id res chain seq x y z
N MET A 1 -64.03 -4.37 4.55
CA MET A 1 -62.63 -4.88 4.51
C MET A 1 -61.65 -4.10 5.41
N ALA A 2 -61.68 -2.77 5.47
CA ALA A 2 -60.80 -1.97 6.35
C ALA A 2 -61.10 -2.14 7.85
N GLN A 3 -62.37 -2.29 8.25
CA GLN A 3 -62.77 -2.51 9.66
C GLN A 3 -62.40 -3.87 10.21
N LEU A 4 -62.37 -4.92 9.39
CA LEU A 4 -61.97 -6.27 9.82
C LEU A 4 -60.45 -6.34 10.14
N ARG A 5 -59.64 -5.59 9.42
CA ARG A 5 -58.16 -5.51 9.68
C ARG A 5 -57.86 -4.82 11.01
N LYS A 6 -58.66 -3.85 11.41
CA LYS A 6 -58.50 -3.13 12.67
C LYS A 6 -58.83 -4.01 13.89
N LEU A 7 -59.80 -4.94 13.74
CA LEU A 7 -60.20 -5.91 14.78
C LEU A 7 -59.18 -7.04 14.96
N MET A 8 -58.40 -7.36 13.96
CA MET A 8 -57.37 -8.44 13.99
C MET A 8 -55.98 -7.95 14.44
N GLY A 9 -55.84 -6.71 14.87
CA GLY A 9 -54.56 -6.18 15.38
C GLY A 9 -53.43 -6.18 14.33
N LEU A 10 -53.78 -6.33 13.05
CA LEU A 10 -52.80 -6.26 11.97
C LEU A 10 -52.34 -4.83 11.79
N ARG A 11 -51.15 -4.51 12.22
CA ARG A 11 -50.50 -3.23 11.95
C ARG A 11 -50.46 -3.00 10.43
N PRO A 12 -50.70 -1.73 9.95
CA PRO A 12 -50.49 -1.42 8.54
C PRO A 12 -49.05 -1.82 8.20
N GLY A 13 -48.90 -2.53 7.06
CA GLY A 13 -47.70 -3.23 6.69
C GLY A 13 -46.42 -2.53 7.08
N ALA A 14 -45.50 -3.29 7.65
CA ALA A 14 -44.15 -2.82 7.85
C ALA A 14 -43.72 -2.13 6.55
N ARG A 15 -43.43 -0.81 6.61
CA ARG A 15 -42.69 -0.17 5.53
C ARG A 15 -41.51 -1.05 5.31
N ASP A 16 -41.34 -1.55 4.08
CA ASP A 16 -40.11 -2.18 3.68
C ASP A 16 -38.99 -1.20 3.99
N TRP A 17 -38.37 -1.39 5.15
CA TRP A 17 -37.20 -0.63 5.54
C TRP A 17 -36.05 -1.15 4.68
N GLN A 18 -35.91 -0.57 3.49
CA GLN A 18 -34.69 -0.73 2.69
C GLN A 18 -33.60 0.05 3.43
N ALA A 19 -32.67 -0.67 4.00
CA ALA A 19 -31.46 -0.06 4.51
C ALA A 19 -30.87 0.84 3.39
N PRO A 20 -30.48 2.10 3.70
CA PRO A 20 -29.89 2.96 2.70
C PRO A 20 -28.78 2.19 1.98
N SER A 21 -28.81 2.21 0.63
CA SER A 21 -27.78 1.56 -0.17
C SER A 21 -26.42 2.12 0.22
N ARG A 22 -25.58 1.28 0.79
CA ARG A 22 -24.21 1.68 1.16
C ARG A 22 -23.36 1.73 -0.10
N ASP A 23 -22.60 2.82 -0.25
CA ASP A 23 -21.62 2.91 -1.34
C ASP A 23 -20.58 1.79 -1.19
N ARG A 24 -20.53 0.90 -2.17
CA ARG A 24 -19.62 -0.24 -2.27
C ARG A 24 -18.62 -0.08 -3.39
N THR A 25 -18.60 1.09 -4.06
CA THR A 25 -17.77 1.36 -5.22
C THR A 25 -16.31 1.46 -4.81
N LEU A 26 -15.46 0.69 -5.44
CA LEU A 26 -14.00 0.72 -5.30
C LEU A 26 -13.36 1.08 -6.63
N ASP A 27 -12.22 1.75 -6.55
CA ASP A 27 -11.43 2.13 -7.71
C ASP A 27 -10.84 0.90 -8.43
N GLY A 28 -10.35 1.14 -9.66
CA GLY A 28 -9.66 0.14 -10.46
C GLY A 28 -10.60 -0.93 -11.07
N GLU A 29 -10.00 -1.97 -11.58
CA GLU A 29 -10.67 -3.09 -12.26
C GLU A 29 -10.56 -4.38 -11.46
N GLU A 30 -11.56 -5.24 -11.52
CA GLU A 30 -11.47 -6.59 -10.96
C GLU A 30 -10.76 -7.50 -11.97
N ILE A 31 -9.54 -7.93 -11.62
CA ILE A 31 -8.68 -8.76 -12.49
C ILE A 31 -8.78 -10.26 -12.20
N ALA A 32 -9.35 -10.62 -11.06
CA ALA A 32 -9.69 -11.98 -10.67
C ALA A 32 -10.80 -11.91 -9.61
N PRO A 33 -11.56 -12.99 -9.36
CA PRO A 33 -12.64 -12.98 -8.37
C PRO A 33 -12.18 -12.46 -7.01
N GLY A 34 -12.70 -11.30 -6.62
CA GLY A 34 -12.36 -10.63 -5.36
C GLY A 34 -11.00 -9.93 -5.31
N LEU A 35 -10.31 -9.78 -6.44
CA LEU A 35 -9.05 -9.05 -6.56
C LEU A 35 -9.20 -7.87 -7.51
N ARG A 36 -8.95 -6.67 -7.02
CA ARG A 36 -8.91 -5.45 -7.82
C ARG A 36 -7.50 -4.97 -8.05
N ARG A 37 -7.24 -4.44 -9.24
CA ARG A 37 -6.03 -3.69 -9.59
C ARG A 37 -6.38 -2.23 -9.81
N ILE A 38 -5.65 -1.35 -9.13
CA ILE A 38 -5.72 0.09 -9.30
C ILE A 38 -4.39 0.54 -9.88
N GLU A 39 -4.40 1.36 -10.92
CA GLU A 39 -3.19 1.94 -11.50
C GLU A 39 -3.34 3.45 -11.57
N ILE A 40 -2.32 4.16 -11.08
CA ILE A 40 -2.21 5.61 -11.10
C ILE A 40 -0.91 5.95 -11.82
N ARG A 41 -0.95 6.87 -12.77
CA ARG A 41 0.24 7.38 -13.47
C ARG A 41 0.36 8.87 -13.26
N GLN A 42 1.55 9.31 -12.92
CA GLN A 42 1.88 10.72 -12.76
C GLN A 42 3.13 11.02 -13.59
N PRO A 43 3.13 12.07 -14.45
CA PRO A 43 4.32 12.46 -15.19
C PRO A 43 5.48 12.69 -14.22
N ALA A 44 6.50 11.87 -14.30
CA ALA A 44 7.71 11.97 -13.49
C ALA A 44 8.83 11.14 -14.12
N GLN A 45 10.03 11.69 -14.14
CA GLN A 45 11.23 10.96 -14.53
C GLN A 45 12.03 10.61 -13.27
N PRO A 46 12.80 9.53 -13.27
CA PRO A 46 13.78 9.30 -12.23
C PRO A 46 14.83 10.42 -12.26
N PRO A 47 15.52 10.70 -11.14
CA PRO A 47 16.57 11.74 -11.11
C PRO A 47 17.71 11.47 -12.07
N ALA A 48 18.01 10.19 -12.36
CA ALA A 48 18.97 9.75 -13.37
C ALA A 48 18.61 8.32 -13.83
N ASP A 49 19.15 7.90 -14.98
CA ASP A 49 18.99 6.51 -15.47
C ASP A 49 19.66 5.51 -14.53
N VAL A 50 20.85 5.87 -14.01
CA VAL A 50 21.60 5.11 -12.98
C VAL A 50 21.70 5.98 -11.73
N LEU A 51 21.14 5.50 -10.64
CA LEU A 51 21.06 6.20 -9.38
C LEU A 51 22.34 5.95 -8.55
N ASP A 52 22.97 7.01 -8.05
CA ASP A 52 24.00 6.89 -7.01
C ASP A 52 23.32 6.64 -5.66
N LEU A 53 23.48 5.43 -5.16
CA LEU A 53 22.88 4.97 -3.92
C LEU A 53 23.89 4.85 -2.76
N SER A 54 25.02 5.54 -2.84
CA SER A 54 26.10 5.52 -1.83
C SER A 54 25.60 5.96 -0.44
N GLU A 55 24.75 6.99 -0.34
CA GLU A 55 24.08 7.41 0.90
C GLU A 55 23.22 6.29 1.52
N LEU A 56 22.74 5.38 0.70
CA LEU A 56 21.95 4.21 1.12
C LEU A 56 22.81 2.98 1.38
N ARG A 57 24.15 3.09 1.16
CA ARG A 57 25.11 1.98 1.25
C ARG A 57 24.75 0.84 0.30
N HIS A 58 24.39 1.22 -0.91
CA HIS A 58 24.04 0.31 -1.99
C HIS A 58 24.85 0.67 -3.23
N GLU A 59 25.08 -0.32 -4.10
CA GLU A 59 25.73 -0.11 -5.39
C GLU A 59 24.87 0.75 -6.31
N PRO A 60 25.48 1.53 -7.23
CA PRO A 60 24.73 2.24 -8.24
C PRO A 60 23.77 1.31 -8.98
N THR A 61 22.54 1.76 -9.19
CA THR A 61 21.48 0.90 -9.69
C THR A 61 20.65 1.64 -10.74
N GLU A 62 20.31 0.98 -11.84
CA GLU A 62 19.38 1.54 -12.81
C GLU A 62 18.02 1.81 -12.18
N ALA A 63 17.47 3.00 -12.44
CA ALA A 63 16.17 3.41 -11.90
C ALA A 63 15.03 2.44 -12.30
N SER A 64 15.14 1.87 -13.51
CA SER A 64 14.19 0.87 -14.04
C SER A 64 14.13 -0.43 -13.23
N ARG A 65 15.15 -0.72 -12.43
CA ARG A 65 15.22 -1.91 -11.57
C ARG A 65 14.61 -1.68 -10.18
N ILE A 66 14.35 -0.43 -9.82
CA ILE A 66 13.80 -0.09 -8.50
C ILE A 66 12.28 -0.32 -8.51
N LEU A 67 11.80 -1.10 -7.54
CA LEU A 67 10.38 -1.24 -7.24
C LEU A 67 10.15 -0.86 -5.77
N ALA A 68 9.55 0.31 -5.56
CA ALA A 68 9.04 0.66 -4.24
C ALA A 68 7.80 -0.18 -3.93
N PHE A 69 7.66 -0.67 -2.69
CA PHE A 69 6.47 -1.41 -2.28
C PHE A 69 6.12 -1.15 -0.83
N ASP A 70 4.83 -1.29 -0.54
CA ASP A 70 4.24 -1.15 0.78
C ASP A 70 3.01 -2.04 0.91
N THR A 71 2.66 -2.51 2.11
CA THR A 71 1.52 -3.41 2.33
C THR A 71 0.58 -2.91 3.41
N GLU A 72 -0.74 -3.04 3.14
CA GLU A 72 -1.76 -2.89 4.16
C GLU A 72 -2.17 -4.25 4.69
N THR A 73 -2.20 -4.39 6.01
CA THR A 73 -2.30 -5.70 6.66
C THR A 73 -3.48 -5.79 7.62
N THR A 74 -3.89 -7.01 7.94
CA THR A 74 -5.00 -7.27 8.88
C THR A 74 -4.64 -7.09 10.34
N GLY A 75 -3.38 -6.76 10.65
CA GLY A 75 -2.89 -6.53 12.01
C GLY A 75 -1.39 -6.27 12.04
N LEU A 76 -0.93 -5.64 13.11
CA LEU A 76 0.47 -5.23 13.31
C LEU A 76 1.32 -6.29 14.03
N ALA A 77 0.71 -7.34 14.56
CA ALA A 77 1.40 -8.32 15.42
C ALA A 77 2.29 -9.31 14.68
N GLY A 78 2.23 -9.36 13.34
CA GLY A 78 2.92 -10.38 12.56
C GLY A 78 2.34 -11.78 12.78
N GLY A 79 3.09 -12.81 12.34
CA GLY A 79 2.68 -14.21 12.46
C GLY A 79 1.76 -14.70 11.34
N THR A 80 1.47 -16.02 11.34
CA THR A 80 0.75 -16.70 10.25
C THR A 80 -0.70 -16.26 10.07
N GLY A 81 -1.31 -15.64 11.08
CA GLY A 81 -2.67 -15.10 11.04
C GLY A 81 -2.77 -13.73 10.35
N THR A 82 -1.67 -12.97 10.26
CA THR A 82 -1.64 -11.67 9.60
C THR A 82 -1.58 -11.86 8.07
N ARG A 83 -2.39 -11.09 7.35
CA ARG A 83 -2.46 -11.09 5.89
C ARG A 83 -2.24 -9.69 5.36
N ALA A 84 -1.57 -9.55 4.24
CA ALA A 84 -1.70 -8.37 3.42
C ALA A 84 -3.06 -8.44 2.71
N PHE A 85 -3.86 -7.40 2.82
CA PHE A 85 -5.09 -7.27 2.03
C PHE A 85 -4.93 -6.26 0.89
N MET A 86 -3.87 -5.45 0.94
CA MET A 86 -3.43 -4.61 -0.15
C MET A 86 -1.90 -4.73 -0.28
N ILE A 87 -1.44 -4.78 -1.52
CA ILE A 87 -0.03 -4.64 -1.87
C ILE A 87 0.06 -3.50 -2.87
N GLY A 88 0.76 -2.45 -2.52
CA GLY A 88 1.07 -1.35 -3.41
C GLY A 88 2.51 -1.43 -3.92
N ALA A 89 2.75 -1.01 -5.15
CA ALA A 89 4.09 -0.85 -5.71
C ALA A 89 4.18 0.38 -6.62
N ALA A 90 5.36 0.99 -6.68
CA ALA A 90 5.64 2.09 -7.57
C ALA A 90 6.98 1.89 -8.28
N ASP A 91 7.01 2.24 -9.55
CA ASP A 91 8.18 2.21 -10.42
C ASP A 91 8.13 3.36 -11.44
N TRP A 92 9.27 3.72 -12.03
CA TRP A 92 9.30 4.63 -13.18
C TRP A 92 9.09 3.82 -14.45
N HIS A 93 8.10 4.22 -15.24
CA HIS A 93 7.72 3.52 -16.45
C HIS A 93 7.15 4.50 -17.48
N ASP A 94 7.70 4.51 -18.69
CA ASP A 94 7.25 5.36 -19.80
C ASP A 94 7.08 6.84 -19.42
N GLY A 95 8.09 7.43 -18.77
CA GLY A 95 8.07 8.84 -18.40
C GLY A 95 7.11 9.21 -17.28
N SER A 96 6.68 8.23 -16.52
CA SER A 96 5.73 8.38 -15.42
C SER A 96 6.18 7.61 -14.19
N LEU A 97 5.88 8.14 -13.02
CA LEU A 97 5.77 7.33 -11.81
C LEU A 97 4.47 6.54 -11.89
N ARG A 98 4.60 5.22 -12.06
CA ARG A 98 3.47 4.30 -12.10
C ARG A 98 3.27 3.68 -10.73
N ILE A 99 2.10 3.92 -10.14
CA ILE A 99 1.69 3.32 -8.87
C ILE A 99 0.63 2.26 -9.18
N ARG A 100 0.84 1.05 -8.70
CA ARG A 100 -0.07 -0.09 -8.87
C ARG A 100 -0.45 -0.62 -7.50
N GLN A 101 -1.74 -0.90 -7.30
CA GLN A 101 -2.23 -1.47 -6.05
C GLN A 101 -3.08 -2.70 -6.36
N LEU A 102 -2.87 -3.76 -5.58
CA LEU A 102 -3.70 -4.97 -5.56
C LEU A 102 -4.51 -4.96 -4.28
N LEU A 103 -5.82 -4.92 -4.40
CA LEU A 103 -6.74 -4.88 -3.27
C LEU A 103 -7.62 -6.14 -3.23
N MET A 104 -7.56 -6.87 -2.14
CA MET A 104 -8.47 -7.98 -1.88
C MET A 104 -9.84 -7.48 -1.40
N THR A 105 -10.89 -7.88 -2.08
CA THR A 105 -12.28 -7.65 -1.67
C THR A 105 -12.93 -8.90 -1.08
N THR A 106 -12.21 -10.03 -1.10
CA THR A 106 -12.55 -11.29 -0.44
C THR A 106 -11.30 -11.99 0.08
N LEU A 107 -11.44 -12.81 1.11
CA LEU A 107 -10.32 -13.60 1.63
C LEU A 107 -9.75 -14.61 0.62
N GLY A 108 -10.59 -15.10 -0.29
CA GLY A 108 -10.18 -16.08 -1.32
C GLY A 108 -9.25 -15.53 -2.39
N ALA A 109 -9.12 -14.20 -2.50
CA ALA A 109 -8.31 -13.57 -3.54
C ALA A 109 -6.80 -13.55 -3.24
N GLU A 110 -6.37 -13.96 -2.05
CA GLU A 110 -4.97 -13.85 -1.62
C GLU A 110 -4.00 -14.53 -2.58
N ARG A 111 -4.29 -15.77 -3.00
CA ARG A 111 -3.41 -16.48 -3.93
C ARG A 111 -3.26 -15.75 -5.28
N ALA A 112 -4.35 -15.18 -5.79
CA ALA A 112 -4.33 -14.40 -7.03
C ALA A 112 -3.54 -13.10 -6.84
N MET A 113 -3.70 -12.41 -5.71
CA MET A 113 -2.94 -11.20 -5.38
C MET A 113 -1.44 -11.47 -5.33
N LEU A 114 -1.01 -12.52 -4.62
CA LEU A 114 0.39 -12.91 -4.53
C LEU A 114 0.97 -13.27 -5.91
N ALA A 115 0.21 -14.03 -6.72
CA ALA A 115 0.64 -14.39 -8.07
C ALA A 115 0.76 -13.17 -8.99
N GLU A 116 -0.14 -12.18 -8.88
CA GLU A 116 -0.06 -10.96 -9.65
C GLU A 116 1.11 -10.07 -9.21
N PHE A 117 1.34 -9.93 -7.89
CA PHE A 117 2.48 -9.18 -7.39
C PHE A 117 3.81 -9.79 -7.86
N ALA A 118 3.93 -11.12 -7.88
CA ALA A 118 5.12 -11.79 -8.40
C ALA A 118 5.45 -11.43 -9.85
N ARG A 119 4.45 -11.13 -10.68
CA ARG A 119 4.64 -10.72 -12.08
C ARG A 119 5.22 -9.32 -12.24
N TRP A 120 5.16 -8.51 -11.18
CA TRP A 120 5.73 -7.17 -11.20
C TRP A 120 7.24 -7.15 -10.93
N LEU A 121 7.80 -8.29 -10.54
CA LEU A 121 9.21 -8.41 -10.20
C LEU A 121 9.95 -9.20 -11.29
N SER A 122 10.99 -8.60 -11.85
CA SER A 122 12.01 -9.26 -12.68
C SER A 122 13.14 -9.80 -11.80
N ASP A 123 14.02 -10.63 -12.35
CA ASP A 123 15.10 -11.25 -11.57
C ASP A 123 16.10 -10.23 -10.99
N ASP A 124 16.23 -9.08 -11.62
CA ASP A 124 17.14 -7.99 -11.26
C ASP A 124 16.45 -6.86 -10.46
N THR A 125 15.17 -7.02 -10.11
CA THR A 125 14.45 -6.02 -9.30
C THR A 125 15.12 -5.79 -7.95
N VAL A 126 15.34 -4.52 -7.64
CA VAL A 126 15.78 -4.03 -6.32
C VAL A 126 14.55 -3.48 -5.60
N LEU A 127 14.21 -4.07 -4.46
CA LEU A 127 13.08 -3.65 -3.65
C LEU A 127 13.42 -2.39 -2.86
N LEU A 128 12.46 -1.47 -2.79
CA LEU A 128 12.53 -0.26 -1.97
C LEU A 128 11.35 -0.23 -1.01
N SER A 129 11.58 0.06 0.28
CA SER A 129 10.52 0.15 1.27
C SER A 129 10.89 1.06 2.43
N TYR A 130 9.96 1.28 3.35
CA TYR A 130 10.21 1.92 4.65
C TYR A 130 9.88 0.97 5.79
N ASN A 131 10.90 0.44 6.47
CA ASN A 131 10.78 -0.60 7.50
C ASN A 131 10.31 -1.98 6.97
N GLY A 132 10.23 -2.14 5.65
CA GLY A 132 9.70 -3.35 5.02
C GLY A 132 10.61 -4.58 5.17
N LYS A 133 11.92 -4.40 5.42
CA LYS A 133 12.81 -5.53 5.75
C LYS A 133 12.36 -6.27 7.00
N SER A 134 11.78 -5.54 7.95
CA SER A 134 11.34 -6.09 9.25
C SER A 134 9.87 -6.48 9.26
N TYR A 135 9.03 -5.95 8.36
CA TYR A 135 7.57 -6.15 8.36
C TYR A 135 7.06 -6.77 7.07
N ASP A 136 7.08 -6.04 5.97
CA ASP A 136 6.41 -6.42 4.72
C ASP A 136 7.02 -7.66 4.09
N ARG A 137 8.36 -7.69 4.01
CA ARG A 137 9.07 -8.81 3.40
C ARG A 137 8.86 -10.13 4.15
N PRO A 138 9.06 -10.25 5.48
CA PRO A 138 8.78 -11.47 6.23
C PRO A 138 7.31 -11.88 6.16
N LEU A 139 6.40 -10.91 6.17
CA LEU A 139 4.98 -11.17 5.99
C LEU A 139 4.71 -11.81 4.62
N LEU A 140 5.15 -11.16 3.53
CA LEU A 140 4.95 -11.68 2.17
C LEU A 140 5.57 -13.06 2.00
N SER A 141 6.82 -13.29 2.46
CA SER A 141 7.47 -14.61 2.43
C SER A 141 6.63 -15.68 3.14
N THR A 142 6.07 -15.36 4.30
CA THR A 142 5.15 -16.26 5.02
C THR A 142 3.90 -16.54 4.19
N ARG A 143 3.30 -15.51 3.56
CA ARG A 143 2.09 -15.68 2.75
C ARG A 143 2.35 -16.51 1.49
N TYR A 144 3.47 -16.29 0.79
CA TYR A 144 3.89 -17.11 -0.34
C TYR A 144 4.05 -18.58 0.05
N THR A 145 4.72 -18.85 1.19
CA THR A 145 4.87 -20.21 1.73
C THR A 145 3.52 -20.88 2.00
N LEU A 146 2.60 -20.19 2.69
CA LEU A 146 1.27 -20.72 3.01
C LEU A 146 0.40 -20.90 1.77
N ALA A 147 0.56 -20.05 0.76
CA ALA A 147 -0.12 -20.16 -0.53
C ALA A 147 0.50 -21.24 -1.45
N ARG A 148 1.64 -21.86 -1.05
CA ARG A 148 2.42 -22.80 -1.87
C ARG A 148 2.78 -22.20 -3.22
N LEU A 149 3.26 -20.96 -3.21
CA LEU A 149 3.79 -20.24 -4.36
C LEU A 149 5.29 -20.01 -4.16
N PRO A 150 6.09 -19.95 -5.25
CA PRO A 150 7.47 -19.47 -5.17
C PRO A 150 7.49 -18.06 -4.56
N ASP A 151 8.41 -17.82 -3.64
CA ASP A 151 8.57 -16.53 -2.99
C ASP A 151 9.45 -15.62 -3.87
N PRO A 152 8.89 -14.56 -4.48
CA PRO A 152 9.64 -13.71 -5.39
C PRO A 152 10.44 -12.61 -4.65
N VAL A 153 10.25 -12.44 -3.33
CA VAL A 153 10.93 -11.38 -2.56
C VAL A 153 12.16 -11.89 -1.83
N ILE A 154 12.29 -13.21 -1.68
CA ILE A 154 13.45 -13.81 -1.02
C ILE A 154 14.70 -13.65 -1.88
N GLY A 155 15.83 -13.34 -1.24
CA GLY A 155 17.14 -13.24 -1.93
C GLY A 155 17.33 -11.96 -2.77
N ARG A 156 16.30 -11.14 -2.98
CA ARG A 156 16.44 -9.88 -3.74
C ARG A 156 17.18 -8.81 -2.95
N ALA A 157 17.91 -7.97 -3.66
CA ALA A 157 18.43 -6.73 -3.10
C ALA A 157 17.28 -5.89 -2.58
N HIS A 158 17.44 -5.28 -1.41
CA HIS A 158 16.37 -4.55 -0.76
C HIS A 158 16.93 -3.34 -0.02
N ILE A 159 16.50 -2.16 -0.43
CA ILE A 159 16.80 -0.87 0.19
C ILE A 159 15.67 -0.56 1.15
N ASP A 160 15.98 -0.42 2.45
CA ASP A 160 15.01 -0.02 3.47
C ASP A 160 15.37 1.37 3.98
N LEU A 161 14.56 2.36 3.62
CA LEU A 161 14.83 3.77 3.89
C LEU A 161 14.74 4.15 5.38
N LEU A 162 14.16 3.31 6.24
CA LEU A 162 14.16 3.56 7.67
C LEU A 162 15.59 3.64 8.24
N HIS A 163 16.50 2.81 7.74
CA HIS A 163 17.87 2.78 8.26
C HIS A 163 18.66 4.05 7.93
N PRO A 164 18.73 4.54 6.68
CA PRO A 164 19.36 5.82 6.36
C PRO A 164 18.64 6.99 7.02
N ALA A 165 17.31 7.00 7.06
CA ALA A 165 16.54 8.02 7.77
C ALA A 165 16.95 8.11 9.27
N ARG A 166 17.07 6.96 9.95
CA ARG A 166 17.55 6.91 11.34
C ARG A 166 19.00 7.35 11.50
N ARG A 167 19.88 7.04 10.55
CA ARG A 167 21.27 7.50 10.61
C ARG A 167 21.38 9.02 10.55
N ARG A 168 20.53 9.66 9.73
CA ARG A 168 20.59 11.08 9.46
C ARG A 168 19.78 11.91 10.46
N TRP A 169 18.58 11.45 10.83
CA TRP A 169 17.60 12.29 11.53
C TRP A 169 17.15 11.80 12.91
N ARG A 170 17.71 10.69 13.42
CA ARG A 170 17.41 10.28 14.79
C ARG A 170 17.86 11.36 15.79
N GLY A 171 16.91 11.85 16.60
CA GLY A 171 17.17 12.92 17.57
C GLY A 171 17.11 14.33 16.98
N VAL A 172 16.95 14.47 15.65
CA VAL A 172 16.69 15.76 15.00
C VAL A 172 15.20 16.11 15.07
N TRP A 173 14.36 15.11 14.80
CA TRP A 173 12.90 15.25 14.84
C TRP A 173 12.29 14.31 15.87
N GLU A 174 10.97 14.49 16.13
CA GLU A 174 10.22 13.74 17.15
C GLU A 174 10.30 12.22 16.98
N ASN A 175 10.42 11.73 15.76
CA ASN A 175 10.59 10.32 15.42
C ASN A 175 11.05 10.16 13.96
N CYS A 176 11.34 8.90 13.54
CA CYS A 176 11.68 8.55 12.16
C CYS A 176 10.57 7.72 11.52
N ARG A 177 9.29 8.02 11.73
CA ARG A 177 8.19 7.43 10.98
C ARG A 177 8.13 8.06 9.58
N LEU A 178 7.63 7.33 8.59
CA LEU A 178 7.54 7.82 7.21
C LEU A 178 6.81 9.17 7.16
N ALA A 179 5.66 9.31 7.82
CA ALA A 179 4.90 10.56 7.86
C ALA A 179 5.68 11.75 8.44
N THR A 180 6.58 11.53 9.40
CA THR A 180 7.45 12.58 9.93
C THR A 180 8.54 12.95 8.92
N ILE A 181 9.18 11.95 8.35
CA ILE A 181 10.28 12.16 7.39
C ILE A 181 9.77 12.84 6.12
N GLU A 182 8.66 12.40 5.54
CA GLU A 182 8.08 13.01 4.33
C GLU A 182 7.68 14.47 4.57
N ARG A 183 7.09 14.77 5.74
CA ARG A 183 6.73 16.15 6.08
C ARG A 183 7.96 17.06 6.17
N GLN A 184 9.02 16.58 6.80
CA GLN A 184 10.23 17.38 7.05
C GLN A 184 11.13 17.48 5.80
N VAL A 185 11.23 16.41 5.01
CA VAL A 185 12.14 16.32 3.87
C VAL A 185 11.47 16.71 2.57
N LEU A 186 10.21 16.27 2.36
CA LEU A 186 9.48 16.45 1.11
C LEU A 186 8.41 17.54 1.19
N GLY A 187 8.16 18.11 2.38
CA GLY A 187 7.10 19.09 2.59
C GLY A 187 5.67 18.53 2.45
N VAL A 188 5.52 17.19 2.48
CA VAL A 188 4.21 16.55 2.33
C VAL A 188 3.38 16.72 3.60
N VAL A 189 2.22 17.32 3.48
CA VAL A 189 1.20 17.43 4.54
C VAL A 189 0.01 16.58 4.11
N ARG A 190 -0.33 15.58 4.91
CA ARG A 190 -1.48 14.70 4.65
C ARG A 190 -2.74 15.34 5.23
N GLU A 191 -3.67 15.70 4.35
CA GLU A 191 -5.00 16.16 4.73
C GLU A 191 -5.96 14.97 4.72
N ASP A 192 -6.83 14.85 5.72
CA ASP A 192 -7.83 13.79 5.86
C ASP A 192 -7.29 12.34 5.71
N ASP A 193 -6.03 12.12 6.07
CA ASP A 193 -5.43 10.79 6.00
C ASP A 193 -6.10 9.81 6.99
N LEU A 194 -6.26 8.57 6.56
CA LEU A 194 -6.73 7.50 7.44
C LEU A 194 -5.50 6.92 8.15
N PRO A 195 -5.41 7.00 9.50
CA PRO A 195 -4.28 6.39 10.20
C PRO A 195 -4.11 4.92 9.81
N GLY A 196 -2.89 4.46 9.48
CA GLY A 196 -2.63 3.07 9.10
C GLY A 196 -3.14 2.04 10.11
N SER A 197 -3.25 2.43 11.40
CA SER A 197 -3.86 1.59 12.44
C SER A 197 -5.36 1.32 12.22
N GLU A 198 -6.06 2.14 11.42
CA GLU A 198 -7.48 1.94 11.08
C GLU A 198 -7.68 1.09 9.81
N ALA A 199 -6.64 0.86 9.02
CA ALA A 199 -6.71 0.10 7.77
C ALA A 199 -7.29 -1.32 7.96
N PRO A 200 -6.90 -2.10 8.99
CA PRO A 200 -7.50 -3.41 9.25
C PRO A 200 -9.01 -3.33 9.48
N ALA A 201 -9.45 -2.37 10.29
CA ALA A 201 -10.87 -2.19 10.61
C ALA A 201 -11.69 -1.74 9.39
N ALA A 202 -11.13 -0.88 8.54
CA ALA A 202 -11.75 -0.43 7.29
C ALA A 202 -12.00 -1.62 6.35
N TRP A 203 -10.99 -2.47 6.14
CA TRP A 203 -11.11 -3.65 5.29
C TRP A 203 -12.11 -4.67 5.85
N LEU A 204 -12.03 -5.00 7.14
CA LEU A 204 -12.96 -5.93 7.78
C LEU A 204 -14.40 -5.40 7.76
N SER A 205 -14.61 -4.09 7.93
CA SER A 205 -15.92 -3.46 7.78
C SER A 205 -16.46 -3.66 6.37
N TYR A 206 -15.63 -3.41 5.35
CA TYR A 206 -16.00 -3.65 3.95
C TYR A 206 -16.40 -5.10 3.70
N LEU A 207 -15.61 -6.09 4.17
CA LEU A 207 -15.94 -7.51 4.01
C LEU A 207 -17.30 -7.89 4.62
N ARG A 208 -17.70 -7.21 5.69
CA ARG A 208 -19.00 -7.39 6.39
C ARG A 208 -20.16 -6.61 5.78
N GLY A 209 -19.97 -6.05 4.57
CA GLY A 209 -21.01 -5.27 3.88
C GLY A 209 -21.03 -3.78 4.24
N GLY A 210 -20.02 -3.25 4.91
CA GLY A 210 -19.85 -1.82 5.19
C GLY A 210 -19.55 -1.00 3.93
N SER A 211 -19.54 0.35 4.06
CA SER A 211 -19.17 1.28 2.98
C SER A 211 -17.73 1.06 2.52
N ALA A 212 -17.48 1.33 1.23
CA ALA A 212 -16.15 1.35 0.64
C ALA A 212 -15.34 2.60 0.97
N GLU A 213 -15.95 3.65 1.50
CA GLU A 213 -15.33 4.96 1.71
C GLU A 213 -14.00 4.89 2.47
N LYS A 214 -14.00 4.28 3.66
CA LYS A 214 -12.76 4.12 4.44
C LYS A 214 -11.73 3.27 3.70
N LEU A 215 -12.15 2.26 2.95
CA LEU A 215 -11.24 1.40 2.21
C LEU A 215 -10.60 2.13 1.01
N ARG A 216 -11.30 3.05 0.35
CA ARG A 216 -10.71 3.96 -0.64
C ARG A 216 -9.65 4.87 0.00
N ARG A 217 -9.92 5.40 1.22
CA ARG A 217 -8.93 6.19 1.97
C ARG A 217 -7.67 5.39 2.30
N VAL A 218 -7.79 4.09 2.62
CA VAL A 218 -6.64 3.19 2.77
C VAL A 218 -5.85 3.11 1.46
N GLY A 219 -6.51 3.00 0.32
CA GLY A 219 -5.85 3.02 -0.99
C GLY A 219 -5.10 4.33 -1.24
N HIS A 220 -5.68 5.48 -0.89
CA HIS A 220 -5.01 6.78 -1.00
C HIS A 220 -3.80 6.88 -0.07
N HIS A 221 -3.90 6.39 1.17
CA HIS A 221 -2.80 6.31 2.14
C HIS A 221 -1.62 5.53 1.57
N ASN A 222 -1.85 4.28 1.16
CA ASN A 222 -0.83 3.44 0.55
C ASN A 222 -0.21 4.06 -0.72
N ALA A 223 -1.02 4.69 -1.58
CA ALA A 223 -0.50 5.41 -2.76
C ALA A 223 0.39 6.60 -2.36
N GLN A 224 0.07 7.31 -1.26
CA GLN A 224 0.91 8.38 -0.75
C GLN A 224 2.21 7.84 -0.16
N ASP A 225 2.18 6.73 0.58
CA ASP A 225 3.40 6.09 1.08
C ASP A 225 4.36 5.74 -0.07
N LEU A 226 3.85 5.20 -1.16
CA LEU A 226 4.65 4.89 -2.36
C LEU A 226 5.27 6.13 -3.00
N ARG A 227 4.52 7.26 -3.09
CA ARG A 227 5.09 8.55 -3.56
C ARG A 227 6.20 9.03 -2.64
N SER A 228 5.98 8.91 -1.34
CA SER A 228 6.95 9.34 -0.35
C SER A 228 8.22 8.48 -0.38
N LEU A 229 8.09 7.16 -0.65
CA LEU A 229 9.24 6.28 -0.84
C LEU A 229 10.09 6.70 -2.04
N THR A 230 9.48 6.96 -3.19
CA THR A 230 10.21 7.41 -4.40
C THR A 230 10.81 8.80 -4.21
N GLY A 231 10.07 9.75 -3.63
CA GLY A 231 10.60 11.09 -3.33
C GLY A 231 11.75 11.08 -2.33
N LEU A 232 11.70 10.20 -1.31
CA LEU A 232 12.83 10.04 -0.37
C LEU A 232 14.04 9.39 -1.05
N LEU A 233 13.83 8.44 -1.95
CA LEU A 233 14.93 7.88 -2.75
C LEU A 233 15.60 8.98 -3.58
N GLU A 234 14.82 9.80 -4.31
CA GLU A 234 15.33 10.95 -5.06
C GLU A 234 16.11 11.92 -4.16
N HIS A 235 15.59 12.22 -2.96
CA HIS A 235 16.29 13.06 -2.00
C HIS A 235 17.66 12.48 -1.63
N PHE A 236 17.79 11.18 -1.36
CA PHE A 236 19.06 10.54 -1.03
C PHE A 236 20.03 10.50 -2.24
N VAL A 237 19.53 10.32 -3.45
CA VAL A 237 20.33 10.41 -4.68
C VAL A 237 20.90 11.82 -4.83
N ASN A 238 20.07 12.86 -4.71
CA ASN A 238 20.48 14.26 -4.80
C ASN A 238 21.50 14.64 -3.71
N LEU A 239 21.43 14.03 -2.53
CA LEU A 239 22.44 14.21 -1.47
C LEU A 239 23.79 13.59 -1.88
N ALA A 240 23.78 12.38 -2.47
CA ALA A 240 25.00 11.71 -2.94
C ALA A 240 25.69 12.51 -4.03
N GLU A 241 24.94 13.15 -4.91
CA GLU A 241 25.44 14.01 -6.00
C GLU A 241 25.84 15.41 -5.53
N GLY A 242 25.68 15.75 -4.24
CA GLY A 242 25.98 17.08 -3.70
C GLY A 242 25.05 18.20 -4.19
N SER A 243 23.90 17.82 -4.75
CA SER A 243 22.90 18.76 -5.30
C SER A 243 22.04 19.41 -4.20
N LEU A 244 22.08 18.89 -2.98
CA LEU A 244 21.39 19.43 -1.80
C LEU A 244 22.39 19.76 -0.69
N PRO A 245 22.14 20.79 0.13
CA PRO A 245 22.97 21.06 1.30
C PRO A 245 22.87 19.89 2.31
N VAL A 246 24.02 19.55 2.89
CA VAL A 246 24.19 18.48 3.89
C VAL A 246 23.41 18.76 5.19
#